data_c925df11ed83d1c5738b2305c32619e0
#
_entry.id   c925df11ed83d1c5738b2305c32619e0
#
_cell.length_a   1.000
_cell.length_b   1.000
_cell.length_c   1.000
_cell.angle_alpha   90.00
_cell.angle_beta   90.00
_cell.angle_gamma   90.00
#
_symmetry.space_group_name_H-M   'P 1'
#
loop_
_entity.id
_entity.type
_entity.pdbx_description
1 polymer ?
#
loop_
_entity_poly.entity_id
_entity_poly.type
_entity_poly.pdbx_seq_one_letter_code
_entity_poly.pdbx_strand_id
1 'polypeptide(L)'
;MIIEPMHTLDHVRKSFNGATSRVARSEIGQFLTPVAIAQFMSSMFESGPQQVRILDPGAGAGVLFAMCVETLISQENRPLSIKVVAYETDDAILPHLKETMKRCQSLCTSGGIAFQGIVRIEDFVSAAIAETRESLFAVPHERFTHAILNPPYMKINSQTAMSRKLYSSNIEVANLYAVFVWLSMLLLETGGQMVAITPRSFCNGPYFRKFRVAFLRTMSLKWIHIFESRKKAFGDDDVLQENIIYNAVRGLQKPKSIIISTSEGLDFDKTRTLSVPYSRVVHAGDRDMFIHLGIDDADAIPAERIKCFTSSLNKLGLSVSTGRVVDFRAREHLRQTPEQETVPLIYPCHFLNGFVKWPVESGKKPNAIASSSKTSDLLVEAGFYVLTKRFSSKEQLRRVMAAIYDPTRIDARLVGFENHLNYFHKQGSGLPADLAKGLAVYLNSTIVDQYFRLFSGHTQVNATDLRKMPYPTHEQLVRLGARCPSQRENARSGNH
;
A
#
# COMPACT_ATOMS: atom_id res chain seq x y z
N MET A 1 15.86 37.54 -2.95
CA MET A 1 15.19 37.99 -1.70
C MET A 1 14.42 36.78 -1.20
N ILE A 2 15.07 36.03 -0.33
CA ILE A 2 14.70 34.66 0.08
C ILE A 2 14.13 34.79 1.50
N ILE A 3 12.85 34.72 1.69
CA ILE A 3 12.03 33.61 2.18
C ILE A 3 12.08 33.53 3.74
N GLU A 4 11.45 34.46 4.41
CA GLU A 4 10.90 34.27 5.76
C GLU A 4 9.58 33.46 5.82
N PRO A 5 8.87 33.18 4.70
CA PRO A 5 7.55 32.51 4.75
C PRO A 5 7.59 31.02 5.12
N MET A 6 8.64 30.27 4.79
CA MET A 6 8.71 28.81 5.05
C MET A 6 8.69 28.46 6.55
N HIS A 7 9.40 29.20 7.38
CA HIS A 7 9.44 28.95 8.83
C HIS A 7 8.07 29.12 9.49
N THR A 8 7.24 30.04 8.98
CA THR A 8 5.91 30.32 9.55
C THR A 8 4.92 29.17 9.29
N LEU A 9 4.92 28.57 8.08
CA LEU A 9 4.01 27.46 7.76
C LEU A 9 4.38 26.17 8.51
N ASP A 10 5.67 25.89 8.67
CA ASP A 10 6.10 24.73 9.47
C ASP A 10 5.87 24.95 10.96
N HIS A 11 5.94 26.20 11.43
CA HIS A 11 5.59 26.56 12.81
C HIS A 11 4.09 26.38 13.08
N VAL A 12 3.21 26.77 12.14
CA VAL A 12 1.77 26.52 12.22
C VAL A 12 1.49 25.01 12.30
N ARG A 13 2.15 24.21 11.45
CA ARG A 13 2.05 22.75 11.49
C ARG A 13 2.44 22.19 12.87
N LYS A 14 3.59 22.60 13.40
CA LYS A 14 4.08 22.14 14.71
C LYS A 14 3.17 22.57 15.86
N SER A 15 2.68 23.80 15.83
CA SER A 15 1.76 24.34 16.84
C SER A 15 0.43 23.58 16.82
N PHE A 16 -0.16 23.37 15.66
CA PHE A 16 -1.40 22.61 15.49
C PHE A 16 -1.24 21.13 15.90
N ASN A 17 -0.13 20.51 15.52
CA ASN A 17 0.20 19.15 15.93
C ASN A 17 0.42 19.01 17.44
N GLY A 18 0.89 20.05 18.11
CA GLY A 18 1.05 20.10 19.57
C GLY A 18 -0.27 20.33 20.32
N ALA A 19 -1.23 21.04 19.72
CA ALA A 19 -2.51 21.39 20.34
C ALA A 19 -3.58 20.29 20.21
N THR A 20 -3.47 19.40 19.21
CA THR A 20 -4.45 18.35 18.94
C THR A 20 -3.88 16.98 19.36
N SER A 21 -4.66 16.19 20.11
CA SER A 21 -4.19 14.87 20.55
C SER A 21 -3.92 13.94 19.34
N ARG A 22 -2.87 13.14 19.44
CA ARG A 22 -2.45 12.18 18.41
C ARG A 22 -3.57 11.19 18.05
N VAL A 23 -4.39 10.80 19.04
CA VAL A 23 -5.52 9.90 18.87
C VAL A 23 -6.60 10.52 18.00
N ALA A 24 -6.97 11.79 18.29
CA ALA A 24 -8.00 12.50 17.50
C ALA A 24 -7.57 12.71 16.04
N ARG A 25 -6.29 13.01 15.76
CA ARG A 25 -5.77 13.15 14.39
C ARG A 25 -5.75 11.82 13.64
N SER A 26 -5.40 10.73 14.32
CA SER A 26 -5.41 9.38 13.74
C SER A 26 -6.83 8.90 13.39
N GLU A 27 -7.81 9.29 14.17
CA GLU A 27 -9.24 8.95 13.93
C GLU A 27 -9.80 9.69 12.71
N ILE A 28 -9.33 10.92 12.46
CA ILE A 28 -9.77 11.76 11.31
C ILE A 28 -8.87 11.53 10.09
N GLY A 29 -7.72 10.86 10.26
CA GLY A 29 -6.73 10.62 9.19
C GLY A 29 -6.08 11.90 8.67
N GLN A 30 -6.11 12.99 9.45
CA GLN A 30 -5.63 14.32 9.07
C GLN A 30 -4.15 14.50 9.46
N PHE A 31 -3.30 14.65 8.45
CA PHE A 31 -1.86 14.88 8.61
C PHE A 31 -1.43 16.09 7.81
N LEU A 32 -1.00 17.15 8.49
CA LEU A 32 -0.49 18.35 7.85
C LEU A 32 0.86 18.06 7.17
N THR A 33 0.97 18.39 5.90
CA THR A 33 2.15 18.12 5.08
C THR A 33 3.35 18.96 5.51
N PRO A 34 4.53 18.39 5.78
CA PRO A 34 5.77 19.12 5.95
C PRO A 34 6.12 19.98 4.73
N VAL A 35 6.66 21.18 4.95
CA VAL A 35 7.04 22.10 3.86
C VAL A 35 7.99 21.46 2.85
N ALA A 36 8.98 20.69 3.32
CA ALA A 36 9.92 19.99 2.43
C ALA A 36 9.22 19.00 1.48
N ILE A 37 8.20 18.28 1.95
CA ILE A 37 7.39 17.39 1.10
C ILE A 37 6.57 18.21 0.10
N ALA A 38 5.92 19.30 0.54
CA ALA A 38 5.13 20.14 -0.35
C ALA A 38 5.99 20.79 -1.44
N GLN A 39 7.20 21.23 -1.11
CA GLN A 39 8.17 21.76 -2.04
C GLN A 39 8.61 20.72 -3.07
N PHE A 40 8.96 19.51 -2.61
CA PHE A 40 9.28 18.41 -3.50
C PHE A 40 8.11 18.02 -4.40
N MET A 41 6.88 17.93 -3.86
CA MET A 41 5.69 17.66 -4.66
C MET A 41 5.48 18.74 -5.74
N SER A 42 5.66 19.99 -5.40
CA SER A 42 5.52 21.12 -6.33
C SER A 42 6.55 21.08 -7.46
N SER A 43 7.78 20.63 -7.17
CA SER A 43 8.84 20.47 -8.17
C SER A 43 8.58 19.37 -9.19
N MET A 44 7.63 18.46 -8.91
CA MET A 44 7.25 17.38 -9.84
C MET A 44 6.29 17.84 -10.95
N PHE A 45 5.76 19.05 -10.90
CA PHE A 45 4.94 19.58 -11.99
C PHE A 45 5.84 20.00 -13.16
N GLU A 46 5.45 19.57 -14.36
CA GLU A 46 6.02 20.07 -15.61
C GLU A 46 5.47 21.47 -15.92
N SER A 47 6.15 22.23 -16.79
CA SER A 47 5.67 23.54 -17.23
C SER A 47 4.22 23.46 -17.71
N GLY A 48 3.42 24.39 -17.24
CA GLY A 48 1.96 24.40 -17.44
C GLY A 48 1.50 25.44 -18.46
N PRO A 49 0.18 25.58 -18.64
CA PRO A 49 -0.42 26.61 -19.48
C PRO A 49 -0.26 28.00 -18.88
N GLN A 50 -0.49 29.04 -19.70
CA GLN A 50 -0.45 30.44 -19.27
C GLN A 50 -1.53 30.76 -18.21
N GLN A 51 -2.62 30.02 -18.17
CA GLN A 51 -3.67 30.13 -17.18
C GLN A 51 -3.69 28.86 -16.33
N VAL A 52 -3.22 28.95 -15.10
CA VAL A 52 -3.14 27.82 -14.18
C VAL A 52 -4.36 27.83 -13.25
N ARG A 53 -4.98 26.65 -13.10
CA ARG A 53 -6.10 26.40 -12.19
C ARG A 53 -5.72 25.23 -11.29
N ILE A 54 -5.50 25.53 -10.00
CA ILE A 54 -5.01 24.57 -8.99
C ILE A 54 -6.20 24.10 -8.14
N LEU A 55 -6.33 22.79 -7.98
CA LEU A 55 -7.21 22.12 -7.04
C LEU A 55 -6.39 21.58 -5.86
N ASP A 56 -6.78 21.96 -4.64
CA ASP A 56 -6.31 21.34 -3.39
C ASP A 56 -7.53 20.86 -2.59
N PRO A 57 -7.88 19.56 -2.69
CA PRO A 57 -9.15 19.04 -2.20
C PRO A 57 -9.21 18.75 -0.70
N GLY A 58 -8.13 18.95 0.03
CA GLY A 58 -8.03 18.80 1.48
C GLY A 58 -6.88 19.64 1.98
N ALA A 59 -7.06 20.97 1.87
CA ALA A 59 -5.95 21.92 1.87
C ALA A 59 -5.26 22.08 3.22
N GLY A 60 -5.94 21.75 4.35
CA GLY A 60 -5.41 22.03 5.67
C GLY A 60 -5.04 23.50 5.80
N ALA A 61 -3.81 23.79 6.21
CA ALA A 61 -3.29 25.17 6.29
C ALA A 61 -2.88 25.76 4.93
N GLY A 62 -3.02 25.03 3.83
CA GLY A 62 -2.73 25.49 2.46
C GLY A 62 -1.27 25.36 2.02
N VAL A 63 -0.48 24.54 2.69
CA VAL A 63 0.96 24.38 2.41
C VAL A 63 1.19 23.86 0.99
N LEU A 64 0.37 22.92 0.51
CA LEU A 64 0.55 22.30 -0.80
C LEU A 64 0.35 23.29 -1.94
N PHE A 65 -0.79 23.97 -1.99
CA PHE A 65 -1.01 24.95 -3.06
C PHE A 65 -0.07 26.16 -2.95
N ALA A 66 0.33 26.56 -1.72
CA ALA A 66 1.27 27.67 -1.56
C ALA A 66 2.63 27.37 -2.19
N MET A 67 3.19 26.18 -1.91
CA MET A 67 4.44 25.75 -2.55
C MET A 67 4.30 25.60 -4.07
N CYS A 68 3.13 25.15 -4.55
CA CYS A 68 2.85 25.07 -5.98
C CYS A 68 2.85 26.49 -6.61
N VAL A 69 2.21 27.47 -5.99
CA VAL A 69 2.21 28.87 -6.44
C VAL A 69 3.62 29.44 -6.45
N GLU A 70 4.41 29.26 -5.38
CA GLU A 70 5.80 29.73 -5.32
C GLU A 70 6.67 29.10 -6.43
N THR A 71 6.52 27.79 -6.68
CA THR A 71 7.23 27.10 -7.74
C THR A 71 6.88 27.67 -9.11
N LEU A 72 5.58 27.88 -9.38
CA LEU A 72 5.11 28.44 -10.66
C LEU A 72 5.60 29.88 -10.91
N ILE A 73 5.66 30.70 -9.88
CA ILE A 73 6.15 32.08 -9.95
C ILE A 73 7.65 32.12 -10.23
N SER A 74 8.42 31.14 -9.74
CA SER A 74 9.87 31.08 -9.91
C SER A 74 10.33 30.47 -11.21
N GLN A 75 9.44 29.88 -12.02
CA GLN A 75 9.76 29.33 -13.34
C GLN A 75 10.08 30.42 -14.35
N GLU A 76 10.94 30.13 -15.34
CA GLU A 76 11.21 31.03 -16.45
C GLU A 76 9.95 31.37 -17.26
N ASN A 77 9.12 30.34 -17.54
CA ASN A 77 7.82 30.47 -18.22
C ASN A 77 6.71 30.61 -17.18
N ARG A 78 6.63 31.79 -16.54
CA ARG A 78 5.59 32.08 -15.55
C ARG A 78 4.20 32.14 -16.16
N PRO A 79 3.15 31.66 -15.45
CA PRO A 79 1.79 31.83 -15.91
C PRO A 79 1.35 33.29 -15.85
N LEU A 80 0.40 33.67 -16.70
CA LEU A 80 -0.23 35.00 -16.66
C LEU A 80 -1.28 35.09 -15.51
N SER A 81 -1.89 33.97 -15.19
CA SER A 81 -2.87 33.91 -14.11
C SER A 81 -2.85 32.59 -13.36
N ILE A 82 -3.11 32.66 -12.06
CA ILE A 82 -3.24 31.49 -11.18
C ILE A 82 -4.59 31.59 -10.43
N LYS A 83 -5.42 30.56 -10.56
CA LYS A 83 -6.63 30.37 -9.77
C LYS A 83 -6.42 29.17 -8.84
N VAL A 84 -6.69 29.35 -7.54
CA VAL A 84 -6.63 28.27 -6.55
C VAL A 84 -8.02 28.02 -5.99
N VAL A 85 -8.46 26.76 -5.99
CA VAL A 85 -9.66 26.29 -5.30
C VAL A 85 -9.22 25.28 -4.25
N ALA A 86 -9.41 25.65 -2.97
CA ALA A 86 -9.02 24.87 -1.82
C ALA A 86 -10.25 24.45 -1.01
N TYR A 87 -10.39 23.15 -0.72
CA TYR A 87 -11.46 22.61 0.11
C TYR A 87 -10.94 22.30 1.50
N GLU A 88 -11.66 22.69 2.53
CA GLU A 88 -11.37 22.37 3.93
C GLU A 88 -12.66 22.40 4.76
N THR A 89 -12.79 21.48 5.71
CA THR A 89 -13.96 21.37 6.59
C THR A 89 -13.67 21.67 8.05
N ASP A 90 -12.40 21.72 8.43
CA ASP A 90 -11.99 21.96 9.82
C ASP A 90 -11.92 23.45 10.12
N ASP A 91 -12.92 23.97 10.87
CA ASP A 91 -13.02 25.36 11.28
C ASP A 91 -11.78 25.86 12.02
N ALA A 92 -11.08 25.00 12.76
CA ALA A 92 -9.90 25.39 13.54
C ALA A 92 -8.72 25.77 12.63
N ILE A 93 -8.62 25.21 11.44
CA ILE A 93 -7.51 25.46 10.50
C ILE A 93 -7.83 26.55 9.46
N LEU A 94 -9.11 26.89 9.28
CA LEU A 94 -9.56 27.89 8.29
C LEU A 94 -8.89 29.27 8.40
N PRO A 95 -8.62 29.82 9.59
CA PRO A 95 -7.89 31.10 9.70
C PRO A 95 -6.51 31.05 9.04
N HIS A 96 -5.78 29.93 9.24
CA HIS A 96 -4.45 29.73 8.66
C HIS A 96 -4.53 29.54 7.14
N LEU A 97 -5.52 28.78 6.66
CA LEU A 97 -5.76 28.58 5.23
C LEU A 97 -6.04 29.93 4.52
N LYS A 98 -6.91 30.76 5.10
CA LYS A 98 -7.22 32.10 4.57
C LYS A 98 -6.00 33.02 4.55
N GLU A 99 -5.16 32.97 5.57
CA GLU A 99 -3.92 33.75 5.63
C GLU A 99 -2.92 33.27 4.54
N THR A 100 -2.77 31.96 4.38
CA THR A 100 -1.93 31.38 3.31
C THR A 100 -2.42 31.83 1.92
N MET A 101 -3.74 31.84 1.70
CA MET A 101 -4.35 32.32 0.45
C MET A 101 -4.03 33.79 0.17
N LYS A 102 -4.11 34.68 1.18
CA LYS A 102 -3.73 36.09 1.06
C LYS A 102 -2.25 36.27 0.72
N ARG A 103 -1.36 35.46 1.32
CA ARG A 103 0.07 35.48 0.99
C ARG A 103 0.33 35.10 -0.46
N CYS A 104 -0.32 34.07 -0.97
CA CYS A 104 -0.24 33.70 -2.39
C CYS A 104 -0.71 34.84 -3.30
N GLN A 105 -1.79 35.51 -2.93
CA GLN A 105 -2.28 36.69 -3.67
C GLN A 105 -1.23 37.78 -3.70
N SER A 106 -0.61 38.13 -2.57
CA SER A 106 0.43 39.16 -2.48
C SER A 106 1.66 38.81 -3.34
N LEU A 107 2.11 37.55 -3.28
CA LEU A 107 3.23 37.04 -4.07
C LEU A 107 2.95 37.14 -5.57
N CYS A 108 1.78 36.67 -6.03
CA CYS A 108 1.37 36.75 -7.42
C CYS A 108 1.28 38.21 -7.89
N THR A 109 0.66 39.10 -7.12
CA THR A 109 0.53 40.53 -7.43
C THR A 109 1.90 41.17 -7.58
N SER A 110 2.82 40.91 -6.65
CA SER A 110 4.21 41.43 -6.73
C SER A 110 4.97 40.88 -7.95
N GLY A 111 4.63 39.68 -8.42
CA GLY A 111 5.18 39.05 -9.63
C GLY A 111 4.49 39.45 -10.93
N GLY A 112 3.45 40.32 -10.87
CA GLY A 112 2.67 40.71 -12.06
C GLY A 112 1.73 39.62 -12.58
N ILE A 113 1.36 38.64 -11.74
CA ILE A 113 0.50 37.50 -12.09
C ILE A 113 -0.89 37.74 -11.51
N ALA A 114 -1.93 37.61 -12.32
CA ALA A 114 -3.31 37.67 -11.86
C ALA A 114 -3.62 36.49 -10.93
N PHE A 115 -4.21 36.75 -9.76
CA PHE A 115 -4.51 35.70 -8.78
C PHE A 115 -5.96 35.71 -8.35
N GLN A 116 -6.57 34.52 -8.27
CA GLN A 116 -7.89 34.29 -7.69
C GLN A 116 -7.84 33.11 -6.72
N GLY A 117 -8.07 33.36 -5.44
CA GLY A 117 -8.15 32.33 -4.40
C GLY A 117 -9.60 32.09 -3.95
N ILE A 118 -10.02 30.83 -3.91
CA ILE A 118 -11.34 30.41 -3.45
C ILE A 118 -11.16 29.36 -2.37
N VAL A 119 -11.63 29.63 -1.15
CA VAL A 119 -11.72 28.65 -0.06
C VAL A 119 -13.17 28.16 0.03
N ARG A 120 -13.36 26.86 -0.16
CA ARG A 120 -14.65 26.16 -0.04
C ARG A 120 -14.73 25.43 1.28
N ILE A 121 -15.65 25.87 2.16
CA ILE A 121 -15.89 25.29 3.48
C ILE A 121 -16.97 24.22 3.34
N GLU A 122 -16.64 23.16 2.63
CA GLU A 122 -17.57 22.06 2.32
C GLU A 122 -16.81 20.75 2.09
N ASP A 123 -17.52 19.62 2.24
CA ASP A 123 -16.96 18.30 1.96
C ASP A 123 -16.64 18.11 0.46
N PHE A 124 -15.36 17.99 0.17
CA PHE A 124 -14.87 17.83 -1.21
C PHE A 124 -15.55 16.66 -1.95
N VAL A 125 -15.74 15.52 -1.28
CA VAL A 125 -16.33 14.33 -1.92
C VAL A 125 -17.74 14.61 -2.39
N SER A 126 -18.55 15.27 -1.56
CA SER A 126 -19.93 15.63 -1.92
C SER A 126 -19.97 16.67 -3.01
N ALA A 127 -19.14 17.70 -2.95
CA ALA A 127 -19.05 18.76 -3.97
C ALA A 127 -18.59 18.21 -5.32
N ALA A 128 -17.50 17.42 -5.33
CA ALA A 128 -16.95 16.85 -6.56
C ALA A 128 -17.90 15.83 -7.23
N ILE A 129 -18.65 15.03 -6.46
CA ILE A 129 -19.69 14.16 -7.02
C ILE A 129 -20.79 14.99 -7.69
N ALA A 130 -21.20 16.10 -7.07
CA ALA A 130 -22.20 16.98 -7.67
C ALA A 130 -21.70 17.61 -8.98
N GLU A 131 -20.43 18.04 -9.00
CA GLU A 131 -19.79 18.62 -10.18
C GLU A 131 -19.54 17.61 -11.31
N THR A 132 -19.32 16.32 -10.99
CA THR A 132 -19.06 15.27 -12.00
C THR A 132 -20.33 14.63 -12.56
N ARG A 133 -21.50 14.85 -11.95
CA ARG A 133 -22.79 14.40 -12.49
C ARG A 133 -23.14 15.27 -13.69
N GLU A 134 -23.11 14.69 -14.88
CA GLU A 134 -23.59 15.34 -16.09
C GLU A 134 -25.09 15.63 -15.93
N SER A 135 -25.45 16.89 -15.78
CA SER A 135 -26.80 17.37 -15.96
C SER A 135 -26.90 17.92 -17.38
N LEU A 136 -27.93 17.52 -18.13
CA LEU A 136 -28.23 18.05 -19.46
C LEU A 136 -28.38 19.60 -19.50
N PHE A 137 -28.51 20.21 -18.30
CA PHE A 137 -28.70 21.67 -18.13
C PHE A 137 -27.56 22.32 -17.32
N ALA A 138 -26.48 21.58 -17.00
CA ALA A 138 -25.37 22.14 -16.23
C ALA A 138 -24.46 23.00 -17.12
N VAL A 139 -24.11 24.17 -16.62
CA VAL A 139 -23.02 24.97 -17.19
C VAL A 139 -21.74 24.13 -17.09
N PRO A 140 -20.95 24.01 -18.17
CA PRO A 140 -19.69 23.27 -18.12
C PRO A 140 -18.81 23.83 -16.99
N HIS A 141 -18.51 23.00 -16.00
CA HIS A 141 -17.60 23.39 -14.93
C HIS A 141 -16.19 23.59 -15.49
N GLU A 142 -15.53 24.64 -15.03
CA GLU A 142 -14.14 24.92 -15.37
C GLU A 142 -13.24 23.80 -14.82
N ARG A 143 -12.54 23.09 -15.71
CA ARG A 143 -11.62 22.00 -15.33
C ARG A 143 -10.31 22.56 -14.80
N PHE A 144 -9.64 21.79 -13.92
CA PHE A 144 -8.37 22.17 -13.35
C PHE A 144 -7.20 21.74 -14.25
N THR A 145 -6.15 22.55 -14.28
CA THR A 145 -4.88 22.24 -14.94
C THR A 145 -3.93 21.47 -14.02
N HIS A 146 -4.03 21.76 -12.72
CA HIS A 146 -3.19 21.17 -11.67
C HIS A 146 -4.06 20.69 -10.52
N ALA A 147 -3.70 19.53 -9.93
CA ALA A 147 -4.24 19.07 -8.67
C ALA A 147 -3.07 18.64 -7.78
N ILE A 148 -3.05 19.11 -6.53
CA ILE A 148 -2.04 18.72 -5.56
C ILE A 148 -2.72 18.22 -4.30
N LEU A 149 -2.34 16.99 -3.82
CA LEU A 149 -3.13 16.27 -2.83
C LEU A 149 -2.29 15.59 -1.76
N ASN A 150 -2.70 15.76 -0.51
CA ASN A 150 -2.41 14.85 0.58
C ASN A 150 -3.74 14.46 1.25
N PRO A 151 -4.47 13.49 0.70
CA PRO A 151 -5.82 13.15 1.15
C PRO A 151 -5.80 12.38 2.48
N PRO A 152 -6.92 12.36 3.25
CA PRO A 152 -7.03 11.60 4.49
C PRO A 152 -6.96 10.08 4.25
N TYR A 153 -6.22 9.35 5.13
CA TYR A 153 -5.95 7.90 5.00
C TYR A 153 -6.91 7.06 5.85
N MET A 154 -8.21 7.15 5.55
CA MET A 154 -9.24 6.42 6.28
C MET A 154 -9.85 5.31 5.45
N LYS A 155 -10.29 4.22 6.13
CA LYS A 155 -11.15 3.21 5.50
C LYS A 155 -12.58 3.72 5.42
N ILE A 156 -13.24 3.45 4.30
CA ILE A 156 -14.65 3.77 4.13
C ILE A 156 -15.47 2.60 4.69
N ASN A 157 -16.36 2.92 5.62
CA ASN A 157 -17.33 1.94 6.09
C ASN A 157 -18.45 1.80 5.04
N SER A 158 -18.71 0.57 4.59
CA SER A 158 -19.68 0.24 3.55
C SER A 158 -21.14 0.62 3.87
N GLN A 159 -21.45 0.88 5.14
CA GLN A 159 -22.81 1.22 5.60
C GLN A 159 -23.07 2.74 5.65
N THR A 160 -22.10 3.59 5.33
CA THR A 160 -22.24 5.04 5.42
C THR A 160 -23.01 5.65 4.24
N ALA A 161 -23.59 6.85 4.45
CA ALA A 161 -24.21 7.64 3.39
C ALA A 161 -23.22 7.97 2.26
N MET A 162 -21.95 8.24 2.62
CA MET A 162 -20.84 8.45 1.68
C MET A 162 -20.64 7.24 0.78
N SER A 163 -20.58 6.03 1.34
CA SER A 163 -20.42 4.79 0.57
C SER A 163 -21.54 4.61 -0.46
N ARG A 164 -22.78 4.91 -0.08
CA ARG A 164 -23.94 4.85 -1.00
C ARG A 164 -23.84 5.87 -2.13
N LYS A 165 -23.42 7.11 -1.83
CA LYS A 165 -23.19 8.16 -2.85
C LYS A 165 -22.10 7.75 -3.85
N LEU A 166 -20.97 7.19 -3.35
CA LEU A 166 -19.87 6.71 -4.19
C LEU A 166 -20.33 5.58 -5.10
N TYR A 167 -21.04 4.60 -4.56
CA TYR A 167 -21.56 3.47 -5.32
C TYR A 167 -22.50 3.94 -6.45
N SER A 168 -23.44 4.89 -6.16
CA SER A 168 -24.33 5.47 -7.19
C SER A 168 -23.59 6.25 -8.28
N SER A 169 -22.32 6.61 -8.03
CA SER A 169 -21.45 7.30 -8.99
C SER A 169 -20.40 6.36 -9.61
N ASN A 170 -20.58 5.03 -9.50
CA ASN A 170 -19.67 3.99 -10.00
C ASN A 170 -18.24 4.08 -9.42
N ILE A 171 -18.07 4.67 -8.23
CA ILE A 171 -16.80 4.78 -7.52
C ILE A 171 -16.76 3.70 -6.42
N GLU A 172 -16.08 2.60 -6.71
CA GLU A 172 -15.96 1.48 -5.76
C GLU A 172 -14.53 1.39 -5.23
N VAL A 173 -14.29 2.02 -4.09
CA VAL A 173 -12.99 2.03 -3.40
C VAL A 173 -13.17 1.83 -1.90
N ALA A 174 -12.15 1.24 -1.27
CA ALA A 174 -12.19 0.89 0.15
C ALA A 174 -11.64 1.99 1.08
N ASN A 175 -10.91 2.97 0.52
CA ASN A 175 -10.20 4.00 1.29
C ASN A 175 -10.50 5.40 0.74
N LEU A 176 -10.58 6.35 1.66
CA LEU A 176 -10.94 7.73 1.36
C LEU A 176 -9.92 8.42 0.46
N TYR A 177 -8.61 8.17 0.64
CA TYR A 177 -7.60 8.75 -0.24
C TYR A 177 -7.80 8.39 -1.71
N ALA A 178 -8.25 7.17 -2.00
CA ALA A 178 -8.51 6.74 -3.37
C ALA A 178 -9.75 7.44 -3.96
N VAL A 179 -10.73 7.83 -3.14
CA VAL A 179 -11.87 8.66 -3.56
C VAL A 179 -11.40 10.05 -3.96
N PHE A 180 -10.59 10.69 -3.12
CA PHE A 180 -10.04 12.02 -3.39
C PHE A 180 -9.26 12.04 -4.71
N VAL A 181 -8.37 11.07 -4.90
CA VAL A 181 -7.61 10.92 -6.15
C VAL A 181 -8.54 10.70 -7.35
N TRP A 182 -9.55 9.81 -7.21
CA TRP A 182 -10.50 9.53 -8.29
C TRP A 182 -11.28 10.76 -8.70
N LEU A 183 -11.85 11.48 -7.76
CA LEU A 183 -12.63 12.68 -8.04
C LEU A 183 -11.76 13.81 -8.60
N SER A 184 -10.58 14.04 -8.05
CA SER A 184 -9.63 15.02 -8.58
C SER A 184 -9.21 14.70 -10.03
N MET A 185 -8.98 13.43 -10.35
CA MET A 185 -8.70 12.98 -11.71
C MET A 185 -9.85 13.30 -12.69
N LEU A 186 -11.10 13.19 -12.25
CA LEU A 186 -12.28 13.55 -13.07
C LEU A 186 -12.41 15.06 -13.28
N LEU A 187 -11.98 15.88 -12.32
CA LEU A 187 -12.05 17.34 -12.38
C LEU A 187 -10.90 17.99 -13.16
N LEU A 188 -9.82 17.28 -13.46
CA LEU A 188 -8.74 17.77 -14.31
C LEU A 188 -9.20 17.91 -15.76
N GLU A 189 -8.62 18.85 -16.52
CA GLU A 189 -8.72 18.88 -17.99
C GLU A 189 -7.79 17.84 -18.65
N THR A 190 -7.97 17.58 -19.94
CA THR A 190 -7.03 16.76 -20.70
C THR A 190 -5.66 17.46 -20.75
N GLY A 191 -4.59 16.75 -20.41
CA GLY A 191 -3.26 17.31 -20.19
C GLY A 191 -3.02 17.88 -18.80
N GLY A 192 -4.08 18.00 -17.96
CA GLY A 192 -3.96 18.44 -16.58
C GLY A 192 -3.13 17.47 -15.74
N GLN A 193 -2.34 18.01 -14.82
CA GLN A 193 -1.37 17.28 -14.01
C GLN A 193 -1.88 17.09 -12.58
N MET A 194 -1.57 15.94 -12.01
CA MET A 194 -1.84 15.62 -10.60
C MET A 194 -0.54 15.22 -9.91
N VAL A 195 -0.26 15.85 -8.78
CA VAL A 195 0.77 15.38 -7.85
C VAL A 195 0.10 15.01 -6.53
N ALA A 196 0.28 13.78 -6.12
CA ALA A 196 -0.35 13.27 -4.91
C ALA A 196 0.62 12.46 -4.05
N ILE A 197 0.50 12.60 -2.72
CA ILE A 197 1.13 11.71 -1.76
C ILE A 197 0.06 10.78 -1.19
N THR A 198 0.28 9.47 -1.30
CA THR A 198 -0.69 8.46 -0.85
C THR A 198 0.02 7.18 -0.40
N PRO A 199 -0.66 6.33 0.39
CA PRO A 199 -0.15 5.00 0.68
C PRO A 199 0.07 4.21 -0.61
N ARG A 200 1.24 3.55 -0.75
CA ARG A 200 1.57 2.71 -1.92
C ARG A 200 0.70 1.45 -2.04
N SER A 201 -0.16 1.19 -1.07
CA SER A 201 -1.05 0.02 -1.05
C SER A 201 -1.96 -0.08 -2.28
N PHE A 202 -2.28 1.03 -2.95
CA PHE A 202 -3.06 0.96 -4.19
C PHE A 202 -2.28 0.36 -5.35
N CYS A 203 -0.95 0.39 -5.33
CA CYS A 203 -0.12 -0.11 -6.43
C CYS A 203 -0.33 -1.60 -6.68
N ASN A 204 -0.58 -2.40 -5.64
CA ASN A 204 -0.69 -3.85 -5.75
C ASN A 204 -1.76 -4.49 -4.83
N GLY A 205 -2.43 -3.69 -3.99
CA GLY A 205 -3.48 -4.19 -3.09
C GLY A 205 -4.68 -4.76 -3.87
N PRO A 206 -5.21 -5.94 -3.48
CA PRO A 206 -6.31 -6.59 -4.19
C PRO A 206 -7.60 -5.75 -4.19
N TYR A 207 -7.86 -5.01 -3.12
CA TYR A 207 -9.03 -4.15 -2.98
C TYR A 207 -8.99 -2.89 -3.85
N PHE A 208 -7.83 -2.56 -4.44
CA PHE A 208 -7.65 -1.37 -5.27
C PHE A 208 -7.70 -1.65 -6.78
N ARG A 209 -8.03 -2.88 -7.20
CA ARG A 209 -8.04 -3.24 -8.63
C ARG A 209 -8.90 -2.31 -9.47
N LYS A 210 -10.16 -2.04 -9.05
CA LYS A 210 -11.07 -1.15 -9.77
C LYS A 210 -10.50 0.28 -9.86
N PHE A 211 -9.95 0.77 -8.77
CA PHE A 211 -9.27 2.08 -8.73
C PHE A 211 -8.07 2.12 -9.69
N ARG A 212 -7.16 1.13 -9.63
CA ARG A 212 -5.99 1.09 -10.53
C ARG A 212 -6.37 1.08 -12.00
N VAL A 213 -7.38 0.27 -12.36
CA VAL A 213 -7.86 0.20 -13.74
C VAL A 213 -8.39 1.55 -14.21
N ALA A 214 -9.21 2.22 -13.40
CA ALA A 214 -9.74 3.54 -13.73
C ALA A 214 -8.62 4.58 -13.80
N PHE A 215 -7.73 4.60 -12.81
CA PHE A 215 -6.60 5.51 -12.75
C PHE A 215 -5.67 5.36 -13.96
N LEU A 216 -5.21 4.15 -14.25
CA LEU A 216 -4.28 3.90 -15.36
C LEU A 216 -4.93 4.03 -16.75
N ARG A 217 -6.26 3.97 -16.87
CA ARG A 217 -6.97 4.29 -18.12
C ARG A 217 -7.08 5.79 -18.35
N THR A 218 -7.22 6.57 -17.30
CA THR A 218 -7.46 8.01 -17.37
C THR A 218 -6.18 8.82 -17.26
N MET A 219 -5.25 8.38 -16.41
CA MET A 219 -4.01 9.07 -16.09
C MET A 219 -2.80 8.35 -16.67
N SER A 220 -1.77 9.09 -16.99
CA SER A 220 -0.46 8.60 -17.40
C SER A 220 0.58 8.95 -16.36
N LEU A 221 1.11 7.96 -15.65
CA LEU A 221 2.17 8.14 -14.67
C LEU A 221 3.44 8.67 -15.36
N LYS A 222 4.01 9.73 -14.82
CA LYS A 222 5.25 10.37 -15.29
C LYS A 222 6.41 10.18 -14.31
N TRP A 223 6.12 10.32 -13.03
CA TRP A 223 7.11 10.26 -11.97
C TRP A 223 6.54 9.60 -10.73
N ILE A 224 7.31 8.72 -10.09
CA ILE A 224 6.98 8.09 -8.81
C ILE A 224 8.19 8.27 -7.89
N HIS A 225 7.97 8.81 -6.70
CA HIS A 225 8.97 8.94 -5.66
C HIS A 225 8.65 8.02 -4.49
N ILE A 226 9.67 7.32 -3.98
CA ILE A 226 9.57 6.30 -2.94
C ILE A 226 10.49 6.69 -1.78
N PHE A 227 9.96 6.67 -0.56
CA PHE A 227 10.76 6.87 0.64
C PHE A 227 11.43 5.56 1.06
N GLU A 228 12.76 5.53 1.20
CA GLU A 228 13.52 4.33 1.58
C GLU A 228 13.30 3.96 3.06
N SER A 229 13.02 4.93 3.93
CA SER A 229 12.74 4.70 5.36
C SER A 229 11.36 5.22 5.76
N ARG A 230 10.51 4.35 6.27
CA ARG A 230 9.16 4.69 6.78
C ARG A 230 9.17 5.66 7.94
N LYS A 231 10.15 5.49 8.86
CA LYS A 231 10.21 6.25 10.11
C LYS A 231 10.66 7.70 9.94
N LYS A 232 11.35 8.01 8.84
CA LYS A 232 11.93 9.34 8.62
C LYS A 232 11.01 10.29 7.86
N ALA A 233 10.07 9.79 7.03
CA ALA A 233 9.22 10.64 6.19
C ALA A 233 8.19 11.46 6.99
N PHE A 234 7.69 10.91 8.09
CA PHE A 234 6.75 11.55 9.02
C PHE A 234 7.19 11.33 10.47
N GLY A 235 8.41 11.75 10.80
CA GLY A 235 9.07 11.44 12.06
C GLY A 235 8.31 11.79 13.35
N ASP A 236 7.41 12.78 13.28
CA ASP A 236 6.55 13.19 14.40
C ASP A 236 5.18 12.47 14.40
N ASP A 237 4.82 11.83 13.28
CA ASP A 237 3.54 11.15 13.08
C ASP A 237 3.81 9.68 12.77
N ASP A 238 3.75 8.76 13.73
CA ASP A 238 3.92 7.30 13.58
C ASP A 238 2.96 6.64 12.57
N VAL A 239 2.88 7.17 11.34
CA VAL A 239 2.10 6.58 10.29
C VAL A 239 2.84 5.35 9.79
N LEU A 240 2.38 4.17 10.21
CA LEU A 240 2.90 2.85 9.80
C LEU A 240 2.71 2.54 8.30
N GLN A 241 2.15 3.48 7.53
CA GLN A 241 1.84 3.29 6.11
C GLN A 241 3.01 3.78 5.26
N GLU A 242 3.38 2.97 4.26
CA GLU A 242 4.32 3.39 3.22
C GLU A 242 3.64 4.32 2.25
N ASN A 243 4.12 5.55 2.20
CA ASN A 243 3.65 6.52 1.23
C ASN A 243 4.55 6.56 0.01
N ILE A 244 3.97 6.95 -1.11
CA ILE A 244 4.66 7.36 -2.33
C ILE A 244 4.13 8.72 -2.76
N ILE A 245 4.98 9.49 -3.44
CA ILE A 245 4.55 10.68 -4.17
C ILE A 245 4.56 10.34 -5.65
N TYR A 246 3.57 10.79 -6.41
CA TYR A 246 3.58 10.57 -7.85
C TYR A 246 3.02 11.76 -8.61
N ASN A 247 3.59 11.98 -9.81
CA ASN A 247 3.02 12.84 -10.82
C ASN A 247 2.34 11.99 -11.89
N ALA A 248 1.12 12.38 -12.28
CA ALA A 248 0.37 11.77 -13.34
C ALA A 248 -0.35 12.83 -14.17
N VAL A 249 -0.46 12.62 -15.47
CA VAL A 249 -1.09 13.55 -16.43
C VAL A 249 -2.37 12.92 -16.96
N ARG A 250 -3.47 13.68 -17.02
CA ARG A 250 -4.72 13.21 -17.60
C ARG A 250 -4.60 13.08 -19.11
N GLY A 251 -4.77 11.86 -19.63
CA GLY A 251 -4.70 11.57 -21.05
C GLY A 251 -4.41 10.11 -21.34
N LEU A 252 -4.70 9.68 -22.56
CA LEU A 252 -4.59 8.29 -22.98
C LEU A 252 -3.16 7.90 -23.40
N GLN A 253 -2.35 8.87 -23.83
CA GLN A 253 -0.98 8.61 -24.30
C GLN A 253 -0.07 8.26 -23.13
N LYS A 254 0.43 7.04 -23.12
CA LYS A 254 1.39 6.59 -22.11
C LYS A 254 2.79 7.03 -22.48
N PRO A 255 3.61 7.48 -21.51
CA PRO A 255 5.00 7.84 -21.77
C PRO A 255 5.83 6.60 -22.14
N LYS A 256 6.92 6.79 -22.86
CA LYS A 256 7.88 5.69 -23.15
C LYS A 256 8.57 5.20 -21.87
N SER A 257 8.84 6.14 -20.96
CA SER A 257 9.50 5.87 -19.67
C SER A 257 8.82 6.63 -18.53
N ILE A 258 9.03 6.16 -17.32
CA ILE A 258 8.62 6.79 -16.06
C ILE A 258 9.87 7.09 -15.25
N ILE A 259 9.88 8.23 -14.58
CA ILE A 259 10.90 8.57 -13.59
C ILE A 259 10.53 7.85 -12.27
N ILE A 260 11.47 7.08 -11.75
CA ILE A 260 11.37 6.56 -10.37
C ILE A 260 12.50 7.22 -9.58
N SER A 261 12.16 7.80 -8.44
CA SER A 261 13.14 8.43 -7.56
C SER A 261 13.02 7.94 -6.13
N THR A 262 14.11 8.01 -5.37
CA THR A 262 14.14 7.65 -3.95
C THR A 262 14.89 8.67 -3.14
N SER A 263 14.49 8.83 -1.87
CA SER A 263 15.21 9.61 -0.87
C SER A 263 15.22 8.90 0.49
N GLU A 264 16.22 9.19 1.30
CA GLU A 264 16.24 8.83 2.72
C GLU A 264 15.46 9.88 3.53
N GLY A 265 14.21 9.57 3.86
CA GLY A 265 13.33 10.50 4.59
C GLY A 265 13.08 11.78 3.82
N LEU A 266 13.27 12.95 4.46
CA LEU A 266 13.02 14.28 3.90
C LEU A 266 14.24 14.93 3.25
N ASP A 267 15.34 14.22 3.09
CA ASP A 267 16.56 14.72 2.41
C ASP A 267 16.40 14.55 0.89
N PHE A 268 15.70 15.50 0.27
CA PHE A 268 15.44 15.49 -1.17
C PHE A 268 16.63 15.92 -2.01
N ASP A 269 17.66 16.55 -1.43
CA ASP A 269 18.87 16.96 -2.14
C ASP A 269 19.69 15.75 -2.58
N LYS A 270 19.57 14.62 -1.91
CA LYS A 270 20.21 13.34 -2.22
C LYS A 270 19.32 12.35 -2.95
N THR A 271 18.30 12.86 -3.64
CA THR A 271 17.38 12.02 -4.41
C THR A 271 18.10 11.25 -5.51
N ARG A 272 17.99 9.92 -5.48
CA ARG A 272 18.41 9.07 -6.60
C ARG A 272 17.28 8.98 -7.61
N THR A 273 17.58 9.15 -8.88
CA THR A 273 16.57 9.17 -9.95
C THR A 273 16.97 8.18 -11.05
N LEU A 274 16.00 7.38 -11.49
CA LEU A 274 16.14 6.41 -12.56
C LEU A 274 14.99 6.55 -13.55
N SER A 275 15.30 6.58 -14.85
CA SER A 275 14.28 6.50 -15.91
C SER A 275 14.10 5.04 -16.32
N VAL A 276 12.89 4.51 -16.15
CA VAL A 276 12.56 3.11 -16.49
C VAL A 276 11.49 3.04 -17.56
N PRO A 277 11.52 2.04 -18.48
CA PRO A 277 10.45 1.84 -19.45
C PRO A 277 9.08 1.73 -18.78
N TYR A 278 8.06 2.38 -19.33
CA TYR A 278 6.68 2.34 -18.80
C TYR A 278 6.19 0.90 -18.62
N SER A 279 6.54 0.02 -19.56
CA SER A 279 6.17 -1.40 -19.55
C SER A 279 6.76 -2.20 -18.37
N ARG A 280 7.84 -1.72 -17.74
CA ARG A 280 8.39 -2.33 -16.51
C ARG A 280 7.57 -1.96 -15.27
N VAL A 281 6.95 -0.79 -15.28
CA VAL A 281 6.13 -0.31 -14.16
C VAL A 281 4.69 -0.77 -14.28
N VAL A 282 4.12 -0.77 -15.49
CA VAL A 282 2.75 -1.20 -15.78
C VAL A 282 2.77 -2.22 -16.91
N HIS A 283 2.47 -3.48 -16.59
CA HIS A 283 2.45 -4.56 -17.59
C HIS A 283 1.10 -4.58 -18.33
N ALA A 284 1.12 -4.46 -19.65
CA ALA A 284 -0.08 -4.42 -20.49
C ALA A 284 -0.96 -5.69 -20.40
N GLY A 285 -0.35 -6.85 -20.12
CA GLY A 285 -1.05 -8.14 -19.96
C GLY A 285 -1.56 -8.45 -18.55
N ASP A 286 -1.28 -7.57 -17.57
CA ASP A 286 -1.70 -7.79 -16.20
C ASP A 286 -3.17 -7.42 -15.98
N ARG A 287 -4.02 -8.42 -15.73
CA ARG A 287 -5.46 -8.22 -15.45
C ARG A 287 -5.72 -7.39 -14.18
N ASP A 288 -4.78 -7.37 -13.24
CA ASP A 288 -4.87 -6.62 -11.99
C ASP A 288 -4.26 -5.22 -12.09
N MET A 289 -3.60 -4.92 -13.22
CA MET A 289 -2.98 -3.60 -13.50
C MET A 289 -2.06 -3.15 -12.37
N PHE A 290 -1.21 -4.05 -11.85
CA PHE A 290 -0.26 -3.69 -10.79
C PHE A 290 0.73 -2.63 -11.26
N ILE A 291 1.10 -1.75 -10.32
CA ILE A 291 2.15 -0.75 -10.50
C ILE A 291 3.39 -1.27 -9.77
N HIS A 292 4.41 -1.63 -10.54
CA HIS A 292 5.66 -2.20 -10.03
C HIS A 292 6.66 -1.08 -9.73
N LEU A 293 7.17 -1.03 -8.50
CA LEU A 293 7.99 0.06 -7.97
C LEU A 293 9.47 -0.32 -7.80
N GLY A 294 9.95 -1.39 -8.44
CA GLY A 294 11.36 -1.81 -8.37
C GLY A 294 12.30 -0.77 -9.00
N ILE A 295 13.36 -0.37 -8.30
CA ILE A 295 14.21 0.77 -8.64
C ILE A 295 15.51 0.34 -9.29
N ASP A 296 16.12 -0.78 -8.88
CA ASP A 296 17.43 -1.20 -9.33
C ASP A 296 17.37 -2.25 -10.45
N ASP A 297 18.35 -2.23 -11.37
CA ASP A 297 18.58 -3.35 -12.27
C ASP A 297 18.84 -4.65 -11.49
N ALA A 298 19.42 -4.55 -10.30
CA ALA A 298 19.53 -5.64 -9.34
C ALA A 298 18.15 -6.18 -8.89
N ASP A 299 17.12 -5.32 -8.78
CA ASP A 299 15.75 -5.69 -8.46
C ASP A 299 14.99 -6.26 -9.67
N ALA A 300 15.34 -5.84 -10.89
CA ALA A 300 14.76 -6.39 -12.12
C ALA A 300 15.15 -7.85 -12.34
N ILE A 301 16.39 -8.23 -11.96
CA ILE A 301 16.92 -9.59 -12.11
C ILE A 301 16.07 -10.63 -11.36
N PRO A 302 15.69 -10.47 -10.09
CA PRO A 302 14.82 -11.41 -9.39
C PRO A 302 13.41 -11.50 -9.98
N ALA A 303 12.84 -10.37 -10.40
CA ALA A 303 11.52 -10.33 -11.03
C ALA A 303 11.54 -11.03 -12.41
N GLU A 304 12.62 -10.95 -13.15
CA GLU A 304 12.80 -11.67 -14.40
C GLU A 304 13.12 -13.14 -14.16
N ARG A 305 13.99 -13.45 -13.20
CA ARG A 305 14.34 -14.84 -12.85
C ARG A 305 13.15 -15.65 -12.35
N ILE A 306 12.23 -15.04 -11.57
CA ILE A 306 11.05 -15.76 -11.10
C ILE A 306 10.06 -16.05 -12.24
N LYS A 307 10.08 -15.27 -13.33
CA LYS A 307 9.24 -15.51 -14.53
C LYS A 307 9.63 -16.77 -15.29
N CYS A 308 10.83 -17.32 -15.08
CA CYS A 308 11.19 -18.62 -15.65
C CYS A 308 10.41 -19.78 -15.02
N PHE A 309 9.79 -19.56 -13.85
CA PHE A 309 8.84 -20.51 -13.30
C PHE A 309 7.48 -20.35 -13.97
N THR A 310 7.06 -21.39 -14.69
CA THR A 310 5.89 -21.33 -15.59
C THR A 310 4.60 -21.91 -14.99
N SER A 311 4.68 -22.43 -13.76
CA SER A 311 3.54 -23.01 -13.08
C SER A 311 2.80 -22.03 -12.20
N SER A 312 1.59 -22.37 -11.80
CA SER A 312 0.77 -21.67 -10.82
C SER A 312 0.23 -22.68 -9.81
N LEU A 313 -0.27 -22.22 -8.67
CA LEU A 313 -0.89 -23.13 -7.70
C LEU A 313 -2.00 -23.98 -8.33
N ASN A 314 -2.83 -23.39 -9.20
CA ASN A 314 -3.89 -24.13 -9.90
C ASN A 314 -3.32 -25.23 -10.81
N LYS A 315 -2.26 -24.94 -11.58
CA LYS A 315 -1.58 -25.93 -12.41
C LYS A 315 -0.93 -27.05 -11.60
N LEU A 316 -0.50 -26.74 -10.37
CA LEU A 316 0.04 -27.72 -9.42
C LEU A 316 -1.05 -28.54 -8.71
N GLY A 317 -2.33 -28.20 -8.91
CA GLY A 317 -3.46 -28.77 -8.16
C GLY A 317 -3.46 -28.38 -6.69
N LEU A 318 -2.81 -27.25 -6.34
CA LEU A 318 -2.67 -26.76 -4.98
C LEU A 318 -3.54 -25.54 -4.74
N SER A 319 -3.91 -25.35 -3.48
CA SER A 319 -4.60 -24.19 -2.97
C SER A 319 -3.87 -23.63 -1.75
N VAL A 320 -4.09 -22.36 -1.47
CA VAL A 320 -3.63 -21.71 -0.24
C VAL A 320 -4.80 -21.00 0.42
N SER A 321 -4.99 -21.25 1.71
CA SER A 321 -6.04 -20.69 2.55
C SER A 321 -5.46 -20.03 3.79
N THR A 322 -6.20 -19.10 4.37
CA THR A 322 -5.88 -18.54 5.68
C THR A 322 -6.32 -19.49 6.78
N GLY A 323 -5.56 -19.58 7.86
CA GLY A 323 -5.92 -20.35 9.04
C GLY A 323 -7.32 -19.97 9.56
N ARG A 324 -8.09 -20.99 9.95
CA ARG A 324 -9.51 -20.83 10.27
C ARG A 324 -9.76 -20.41 11.71
N VAL A 325 -8.80 -20.63 12.62
CA VAL A 325 -8.95 -20.32 14.03
C VAL A 325 -8.66 -18.84 14.28
N VAL A 326 -9.63 -18.12 14.82
CA VAL A 326 -9.52 -16.71 15.20
C VAL A 326 -9.61 -16.62 16.71
N ASP A 327 -8.53 -16.22 17.39
CA ASP A 327 -8.37 -16.24 18.85
C ASP A 327 -9.61 -15.72 19.61
N PHE A 328 -10.03 -14.51 19.30
CA PHE A 328 -11.12 -13.86 20.04
C PHE A 328 -12.50 -14.52 19.82
N ARG A 329 -12.68 -15.25 18.70
CA ARG A 329 -13.93 -15.98 18.38
C ARG A 329 -13.93 -17.38 18.96
N ALA A 330 -12.76 -18.00 19.10
CA ALA A 330 -12.61 -19.36 19.59
C ALA A 330 -12.14 -19.42 21.04
N ARG A 331 -12.13 -18.29 21.77
CA ARG A 331 -11.50 -18.13 23.09
C ARG A 331 -11.89 -19.20 24.10
N GLU A 332 -13.14 -19.57 24.15
CA GLU A 332 -13.66 -20.60 25.08
C GLU A 332 -13.10 -22.00 24.80
N HIS A 333 -12.70 -22.27 23.57
CA HIS A 333 -12.17 -23.55 23.10
C HIS A 333 -10.65 -23.66 23.16
N LEU A 334 -9.94 -22.56 23.43
CA LEU A 334 -8.48 -22.55 23.48
C LEU A 334 -7.94 -23.13 24.79
N ARG A 335 -6.85 -23.89 24.72
CA ARG A 335 -6.15 -24.46 25.87
C ARG A 335 -4.67 -24.13 25.79
N GLN A 336 -4.12 -23.73 26.92
CA GLN A 336 -2.70 -23.34 27.03
C GLN A 336 -1.78 -24.55 26.82
N THR A 337 -2.18 -25.69 27.36
CA THR A 337 -1.49 -26.97 27.24
C THR A 337 -2.38 -27.99 26.55
N PRO A 338 -1.81 -28.99 25.86
CA PRO A 338 -2.57 -30.13 25.35
C PRO A 338 -3.22 -30.88 26.51
N GLU A 339 -4.51 -31.20 26.33
CA GLU A 339 -5.36 -31.94 27.29
C GLU A 339 -6.12 -33.04 26.54
N GLN A 340 -6.84 -33.88 27.30
CA GLN A 340 -7.74 -34.86 26.71
C GLN A 340 -8.81 -34.15 25.84
N GLU A 341 -9.16 -34.69 24.68
CA GLU A 341 -10.09 -34.11 23.71
C GLU A 341 -9.63 -32.79 23.09
N THR A 342 -8.33 -32.49 23.12
CA THR A 342 -7.76 -31.33 22.40
C THR A 342 -6.90 -31.76 21.24
N VAL A 343 -6.74 -30.88 20.26
CA VAL A 343 -5.88 -31.06 19.10
C VAL A 343 -4.89 -29.90 18.98
N PRO A 344 -3.75 -30.10 18.31
CA PRO A 344 -2.76 -29.05 18.11
C PRO A 344 -3.35 -27.80 17.47
N LEU A 345 -2.99 -26.65 18.03
CA LEU A 345 -3.27 -25.33 17.45
C LEU A 345 -1.95 -24.65 17.14
N ILE A 346 -1.74 -24.36 15.85
CA ILE A 346 -0.47 -23.86 15.36
C ILE A 346 -0.52 -22.35 15.11
N TYR A 347 0.46 -21.65 15.68
CA TYR A 347 0.69 -20.21 15.58
C TYR A 347 2.02 -19.90 14.88
N PRO A 348 2.25 -18.64 14.44
CA PRO A 348 3.56 -18.23 13.91
C PRO A 348 4.75 -18.45 14.85
N CYS A 349 4.54 -18.47 16.16
CA CYS A 349 5.59 -18.72 17.15
C CYS A 349 6.09 -20.16 17.17
N HIS A 350 5.36 -21.11 16.60
CA HIS A 350 5.76 -22.50 16.49
C HIS A 350 6.75 -22.78 15.33
N PHE A 351 7.13 -21.75 14.54
CA PHE A 351 8.10 -21.94 13.46
C PHE A 351 9.52 -21.99 13.98
N LEU A 352 10.18 -23.11 13.78
CA LEU A 352 11.59 -23.34 14.16
C LEU A 352 12.32 -24.09 13.04
N ASN A 353 13.38 -23.48 12.50
CA ASN A 353 14.26 -24.10 11.48
C ASN A 353 13.51 -24.73 10.28
N GLY A 354 12.47 -24.05 9.78
CA GLY A 354 11.68 -24.51 8.62
C GLY A 354 10.63 -25.55 8.93
N PHE A 355 10.45 -25.94 10.19
CA PHE A 355 9.43 -26.88 10.65
C PHE A 355 8.56 -26.29 11.76
N VAL A 356 7.44 -26.90 12.01
CA VAL A 356 6.60 -26.63 13.18
C VAL A 356 7.16 -27.44 14.35
N LYS A 357 7.53 -26.71 15.43
CA LYS A 357 7.80 -27.30 16.75
C LYS A 357 6.55 -27.13 17.63
N TRP A 358 5.99 -28.22 18.13
CA TRP A 358 4.82 -28.19 18.98
C TRP A 358 4.90 -29.33 20.02
N PRO A 359 4.43 -29.10 21.26
CA PRO A 359 4.02 -27.83 21.83
C PRO A 359 5.22 -26.92 22.18
N VAL A 360 4.95 -25.64 22.48
CA VAL A 360 5.92 -24.67 23.01
C VAL A 360 5.56 -24.36 24.46
N GLU A 361 6.33 -24.86 25.41
CA GLU A 361 5.99 -24.84 26.85
C GLU A 361 6.00 -23.45 27.49
N SER A 362 6.85 -22.53 27.04
CA SER A 362 6.99 -21.18 27.60
C SER A 362 6.28 -20.09 26.79
N GLY A 363 5.39 -20.46 25.87
CA GLY A 363 4.74 -19.53 24.96
C GLY A 363 3.54 -18.80 25.58
N LYS A 364 3.33 -17.53 25.20
CA LYS A 364 2.12 -16.76 25.56
C LYS A 364 0.89 -17.18 24.80
N LYS A 365 1.01 -18.01 23.76
CA LYS A 365 -0.07 -18.45 22.90
C LYS A 365 -0.53 -19.84 23.28
N PRO A 366 -1.85 -20.12 23.18
CA PRO A 366 -2.37 -21.48 23.42
C PRO A 366 -1.72 -22.50 22.49
N ASN A 367 -1.49 -23.72 22.98
CA ASN A 367 -0.95 -24.82 22.20
C ASN A 367 -2.04 -25.73 21.62
N ALA A 368 -3.25 -25.67 22.14
CA ALA A 368 -4.31 -26.60 21.77
C ALA A 368 -5.69 -25.95 21.65
N ILE A 369 -6.57 -26.60 20.93
CA ILE A 369 -7.98 -26.25 20.80
C ILE A 369 -8.82 -27.49 21.06
N ALA A 370 -9.94 -27.33 21.80
CA ALA A 370 -10.85 -28.40 22.06
C ALA A 370 -11.43 -28.96 20.74
N SER A 371 -11.47 -30.28 20.61
CA SER A 371 -12.06 -31.00 19.48
C SER A 371 -13.51 -31.33 19.79
N SER A 372 -14.43 -30.65 19.15
CA SER A 372 -15.87 -30.78 19.37
C SER A 372 -16.66 -30.49 18.11
N SER A 373 -17.97 -30.76 18.11
CA SER A 373 -18.85 -30.37 16.98
C SER A 373 -18.84 -28.86 16.70
N LYS A 374 -18.61 -28.02 17.72
CA LYS A 374 -18.54 -26.56 17.59
C LYS A 374 -17.23 -26.06 16.94
N THR A 375 -16.19 -26.87 16.95
CA THR A 375 -14.87 -26.52 16.43
C THR A 375 -14.48 -27.29 15.18
N SER A 376 -15.29 -28.28 14.77
CA SER A 376 -15.02 -29.15 13.61
C SER A 376 -14.67 -28.37 12.33
N ASP A 377 -15.38 -27.29 12.03
CA ASP A 377 -15.15 -26.46 10.85
C ASP A 377 -13.84 -25.63 10.90
N LEU A 378 -13.26 -25.51 12.09
CA LEU A 378 -12.00 -24.77 12.32
C LEU A 378 -10.78 -25.67 12.11
N LEU A 379 -10.99 -26.99 12.10
CA LEU A 379 -9.94 -27.99 12.06
C LEU A 379 -9.77 -28.58 10.66
N VAL A 380 -8.60 -29.14 10.40
CA VAL A 380 -8.28 -29.90 9.19
C VAL A 380 -7.66 -31.24 9.61
N GLU A 381 -7.78 -32.26 8.74
CA GLU A 381 -7.11 -33.54 8.95
C GLU A 381 -5.58 -33.35 9.00
N ALA A 382 -4.90 -34.11 9.85
CA ALA A 382 -3.44 -34.06 9.92
C ALA A 382 -2.83 -34.60 8.61
N GLY A 383 -1.84 -33.90 8.12
CA GLY A 383 -1.13 -34.19 6.88
C GLY A 383 0.07 -33.27 6.75
N PHE A 384 0.88 -33.42 5.73
CA PHE A 384 1.93 -32.44 5.47
C PHE A 384 1.32 -31.13 4.95
N TYR A 385 1.58 -30.01 5.62
CA TYR A 385 1.18 -28.68 5.18
C TYR A 385 2.38 -27.75 5.15
N VAL A 386 2.43 -26.88 4.16
CA VAL A 386 3.35 -25.74 4.20
C VAL A 386 2.61 -24.55 4.74
N LEU A 387 3.10 -23.98 5.83
CA LEU A 387 2.53 -22.83 6.50
C LEU A 387 3.38 -21.58 6.20
N THR A 388 2.76 -20.42 6.02
CA THR A 388 3.47 -19.15 5.93
C THR A 388 2.91 -18.14 6.92
N LYS A 389 3.79 -17.32 7.52
CA LYS A 389 3.36 -16.21 8.37
C LYS A 389 2.66 -15.15 7.54
N ARG A 390 1.51 -14.66 7.99
CA ARG A 390 0.78 -13.57 7.33
C ARG A 390 1.35 -12.19 7.62
N PHE A 391 1.93 -12.00 8.81
CA PHE A 391 2.52 -10.72 9.18
C PHE A 391 4.04 -10.82 9.14
N SER A 392 4.64 -9.98 8.33
CA SER A 392 6.08 -9.80 8.25
C SER A 392 6.39 -8.33 7.95
N SER A 393 7.28 -7.73 8.73
CA SER A 393 7.74 -6.37 8.44
C SER A 393 8.82 -6.39 7.36
N LYS A 394 9.10 -5.25 6.73
CA LYS A 394 10.17 -5.15 5.73
C LYS A 394 11.56 -5.32 6.34
N GLU A 395 11.68 -4.97 7.61
CA GLU A 395 12.93 -5.07 8.38
C GLU A 395 13.26 -6.51 8.76
N GLN A 396 12.30 -7.44 8.63
CA GLN A 396 12.57 -8.86 8.85
C GLN A 396 13.48 -9.42 7.75
N LEU A 397 14.34 -10.34 8.16
CA LEU A 397 15.32 -11.00 7.26
C LEU A 397 14.64 -11.56 5.99
N ARG A 398 13.40 -12.05 6.09
CA ARG A 398 12.59 -12.55 4.99
C ARG A 398 11.13 -12.11 5.09
N ARG A 399 10.55 -11.76 3.95
CA ARG A 399 9.13 -11.41 3.83
C ARG A 399 8.23 -12.64 3.88
N VAL A 400 8.59 -13.67 3.13
CA VAL A 400 7.89 -14.95 3.16
C VAL A 400 8.68 -15.89 4.05
N MET A 401 8.07 -16.30 5.16
CA MET A 401 8.63 -17.29 6.08
C MET A 401 7.73 -18.51 6.09
N ALA A 402 8.23 -19.61 5.55
CA ALA A 402 7.51 -20.87 5.45
C ALA A 402 8.07 -21.91 6.44
N ALA A 403 7.16 -22.72 7.01
CA ALA A 403 7.48 -23.88 7.82
C ALA A 403 6.59 -25.06 7.45
N ILE A 404 7.09 -26.27 7.63
CA ILE A 404 6.40 -27.52 7.34
C ILE A 404 5.73 -28.00 8.64
N TYR A 405 4.41 -28.20 8.59
CA TYR A 405 3.72 -29.05 9.56
C TYR A 405 3.89 -30.50 9.09
N ASP A 406 4.58 -31.30 9.89
CA ASP A 406 4.91 -32.70 9.61
C ASP A 406 4.11 -33.59 10.56
N PRO A 407 3.14 -34.37 10.06
CA PRO A 407 2.27 -35.22 10.89
C PRO A 407 3.04 -36.39 11.53
N THR A 408 4.25 -36.70 11.06
CA THR A 408 5.07 -37.74 11.70
C THR A 408 5.77 -37.28 12.96
N ARG A 409 5.79 -35.96 13.22
CA ARG A 409 6.41 -35.33 14.41
C ARG A 409 5.38 -34.92 15.46
N ILE A 410 4.11 -34.84 15.07
CA ILE A 410 3.02 -34.37 15.92
C ILE A 410 1.90 -35.39 15.78
N ASP A 411 1.76 -36.23 16.83
CA ASP A 411 0.73 -37.26 16.86
C ASP A 411 -0.64 -36.66 17.09
N ALA A 412 -1.38 -36.45 16.02
CA ALA A 412 -2.74 -35.92 16.04
C ALA A 412 -3.51 -36.31 14.77
N ARG A 413 -4.82 -36.50 14.88
CA ARG A 413 -5.70 -36.75 13.73
C ARG A 413 -6.18 -35.47 13.08
N LEU A 414 -6.35 -34.42 13.86
CA LEU A 414 -6.82 -33.10 13.42
C LEU A 414 -5.84 -32.03 13.90
N VAL A 415 -5.82 -30.88 13.20
CA VAL A 415 -5.01 -29.72 13.59
C VAL A 415 -5.73 -28.42 13.25
N GLY A 416 -5.59 -27.43 14.12
CA GLY A 416 -6.04 -26.06 13.89
C GLY A 416 -4.90 -25.16 13.44
N PHE A 417 -5.14 -24.32 12.45
CA PHE A 417 -4.22 -23.25 12.02
C PHE A 417 -4.83 -21.90 12.37
N GLU A 418 -4.06 -21.09 13.09
CA GLU A 418 -4.52 -19.76 13.53
C GLU A 418 -4.47 -18.76 12.36
N ASN A 419 -5.29 -17.71 12.39
CA ASN A 419 -5.54 -16.81 11.26
C ASN A 419 -4.37 -15.89 10.87
N HIS A 420 -3.31 -15.85 11.66
CA HIS A 420 -2.02 -15.22 11.29
C HIS A 420 -1.11 -16.13 10.45
N LEU A 421 -1.62 -17.28 10.06
CA LEU A 421 -0.99 -18.22 9.13
C LEU A 421 -1.80 -18.36 7.84
N ASN A 422 -1.10 -18.58 6.73
CA ASN A 422 -1.67 -19.21 5.55
C ASN A 422 -1.16 -20.65 5.49
N TYR A 423 -1.95 -21.58 4.96
CA TYR A 423 -1.57 -22.97 4.77
C TYR A 423 -1.86 -23.44 3.35
N PHE A 424 -0.89 -24.17 2.78
CA PHE A 424 -1.00 -24.78 1.45
C PHE A 424 -1.54 -26.19 1.59
N HIS A 425 -2.51 -26.54 0.73
CA HIS A 425 -3.25 -27.79 0.79
C HIS A 425 -3.67 -28.27 -0.60
N LYS A 426 -4.03 -29.52 -0.73
CA LYS A 426 -4.64 -30.10 -1.93
C LYS A 426 -6.09 -30.44 -1.60
N GLN A 427 -7.04 -29.66 -2.15
CA GLN A 427 -8.49 -29.84 -1.92
C GLN A 427 -8.91 -29.98 -0.45
N GLY A 428 -8.26 -29.24 0.45
CA GLY A 428 -8.53 -29.29 1.89
C GLY A 428 -7.62 -30.25 2.68
N SER A 429 -7.02 -31.24 2.02
CA SER A 429 -6.14 -32.25 2.61
C SER A 429 -4.66 -31.89 2.52
N GLY A 430 -3.81 -32.61 3.25
CA GLY A 430 -2.36 -32.42 3.23
C GLY A 430 -1.72 -32.67 1.87
N LEU A 431 -0.44 -32.33 1.76
CA LEU A 431 0.40 -32.49 0.57
C LEU A 431 1.24 -33.79 0.65
N PRO A 432 1.73 -34.33 -0.47
CA PRO A 432 2.83 -35.30 -0.44
C PRO A 432 4.08 -34.70 0.23
N ALA A 433 4.80 -35.50 1.04
CA ALA A 433 5.91 -35.06 1.85
C ALA A 433 7.00 -34.31 1.05
N ASP A 434 7.46 -34.87 -0.07
CA ASP A 434 8.52 -34.25 -0.88
C ASP A 434 8.05 -32.99 -1.59
N LEU A 435 6.78 -32.93 -1.98
CA LEU A 435 6.19 -31.72 -2.53
C LEU A 435 6.12 -30.61 -1.48
N ALA A 436 5.73 -30.94 -0.24
CA ALA A 436 5.70 -29.98 0.88
C ALA A 436 7.11 -29.45 1.20
N LYS A 437 8.12 -30.33 1.28
CA LYS A 437 9.51 -29.93 1.49
C LYS A 437 10.01 -29.00 0.37
N GLY A 438 9.81 -29.37 -0.89
CA GLY A 438 10.24 -28.55 -2.02
C GLY A 438 9.53 -27.21 -2.10
N LEU A 439 8.24 -27.17 -1.81
CA LEU A 439 7.46 -25.93 -1.74
C LEU A 439 7.96 -25.02 -0.61
N ALA A 440 8.29 -25.56 0.57
CA ALA A 440 8.83 -24.80 1.68
C ALA A 440 10.23 -24.24 1.35
N VAL A 441 11.09 -25.01 0.70
CA VAL A 441 12.40 -24.56 0.21
C VAL A 441 12.25 -23.43 -0.80
N TYR A 442 11.35 -23.58 -1.77
CA TYR A 442 11.06 -22.55 -2.77
C TYR A 442 10.57 -21.26 -2.11
N LEU A 443 9.58 -21.34 -1.23
CA LEU A 443 9.02 -20.16 -0.54
C LEU A 443 10.03 -19.45 0.36
N ASN A 444 10.98 -20.16 0.94
CA ASN A 444 12.08 -19.60 1.74
C ASN A 444 13.28 -19.17 0.91
N SER A 445 13.25 -19.28 -0.42
CA SER A 445 14.36 -18.89 -1.27
C SER A 445 14.54 -17.38 -1.37
N THR A 446 15.77 -16.94 -1.63
CA THR A 446 16.11 -15.53 -1.83
C THR A 446 15.34 -14.92 -3.02
N ILE A 447 15.12 -15.71 -4.09
CA ILE A 447 14.40 -15.24 -5.27
C ILE A 447 12.92 -14.91 -4.95
N VAL A 448 12.27 -15.72 -4.11
CA VAL A 448 10.91 -15.45 -3.64
C VAL A 448 10.88 -14.25 -2.70
N ASP A 449 11.85 -14.12 -1.79
CA ASP A 449 11.92 -12.97 -0.88
C ASP A 449 12.10 -11.66 -1.65
N GLN A 450 13.03 -11.61 -2.59
CA GLN A 450 13.29 -10.45 -3.44
C GLN A 450 12.06 -10.11 -4.30
N TYR A 451 11.50 -11.11 -4.99
CA TYR A 451 10.27 -10.91 -5.76
C TYR A 451 9.13 -10.38 -4.90
N PHE A 452 8.93 -10.96 -3.70
CA PHE A 452 7.84 -10.55 -2.81
C PHE A 452 8.05 -9.14 -2.25
N ARG A 453 9.29 -8.70 -2.03
CA ARG A 453 9.62 -7.31 -1.64
C ARG A 453 9.27 -6.32 -2.73
N LEU A 454 9.50 -6.67 -3.99
CA LEU A 454 9.16 -5.85 -5.16
C LEU A 454 7.64 -5.80 -5.38
N PHE A 455 6.98 -6.93 -5.20
CA PHE A 455 5.58 -7.11 -5.51
C PHE A 455 4.65 -6.66 -4.38
N SER A 456 4.99 -6.92 -3.10
CA SER A 456 4.11 -6.67 -1.96
C SER A 456 4.52 -5.45 -1.16
N GLY A 457 3.75 -4.36 -1.30
CA GLY A 457 3.87 -3.13 -0.49
C GLY A 457 3.24 -3.21 0.90
N HIS A 458 2.61 -4.35 1.25
CA HIS A 458 1.92 -4.52 2.53
C HIS A 458 2.81 -5.14 3.60
N THR A 459 2.47 -4.93 4.87
CA THR A 459 3.03 -5.67 6.00
C THR A 459 2.50 -7.11 6.09
N GLN A 460 1.53 -7.46 5.26
CA GLN A 460 0.89 -8.76 5.24
C GLN A 460 1.29 -9.57 4.00
N VAL A 461 1.50 -10.86 4.18
CA VAL A 461 1.60 -11.88 3.14
C VAL A 461 0.23 -12.55 3.02
N ASN A 462 -0.59 -12.06 2.09
CA ASN A 462 -1.96 -12.59 1.94
C ASN A 462 -1.99 -13.86 1.08
N ALA A 463 -2.98 -14.71 1.30
CA ALA A 463 -3.20 -15.89 0.46
C ALA A 463 -3.37 -15.52 -1.03
N THR A 464 -3.95 -14.35 -1.33
CA THR A 464 -4.10 -13.84 -2.69
C THR A 464 -2.76 -13.53 -3.35
N ASP A 465 -1.80 -12.98 -2.60
CA ASP A 465 -0.46 -12.67 -3.11
C ASP A 465 0.28 -13.97 -3.44
N LEU A 466 0.19 -14.97 -2.56
CA LEU A 466 0.76 -16.29 -2.76
C LEU A 466 0.14 -17.02 -3.96
N ARG A 467 -1.17 -16.87 -4.23
CA ARG A 467 -1.82 -17.48 -5.42
C ARG A 467 -1.34 -16.90 -6.74
N LYS A 468 -0.91 -15.65 -6.74
CA LYS A 468 -0.48 -14.93 -7.95
C LYS A 468 0.98 -15.09 -8.28
N MET A 469 1.78 -15.64 -7.37
CA MET A 469 3.20 -15.89 -7.63
C MET A 469 3.38 -16.96 -8.70
N PRO A 470 4.44 -16.86 -9.53
CA PRO A 470 4.92 -17.98 -10.33
C PRO A 470 5.47 -19.10 -9.42
N TYR A 471 5.34 -20.32 -9.84
CA TYR A 471 5.86 -21.50 -9.13
C TYR A 471 6.68 -22.38 -10.06
N PRO A 472 7.68 -23.13 -9.52
CA PRO A 472 8.31 -24.25 -10.24
C PRO A 472 7.25 -25.29 -10.61
N THR A 473 7.58 -26.16 -11.57
CA THR A 473 6.72 -27.30 -11.91
C THR A 473 6.63 -28.29 -10.74
N HIS A 474 5.61 -29.14 -10.75
CA HIS A 474 5.45 -30.20 -9.76
C HIS A 474 6.72 -31.06 -9.62
N GLU A 475 7.29 -31.48 -10.74
CA GLU A 475 8.49 -32.27 -10.78
C GLU A 475 9.72 -31.57 -10.20
N GLN A 476 9.87 -30.24 -10.50
CA GLN A 476 10.93 -29.45 -9.93
C GLN A 476 10.80 -29.31 -8.41
N LEU A 477 9.57 -29.10 -7.89
CA LEU A 477 9.33 -29.04 -6.46
C LEU A 477 9.62 -30.36 -5.76
N VAL A 478 9.17 -31.49 -6.30
CA VAL A 478 9.45 -32.84 -5.74
C VAL A 478 10.96 -33.08 -5.70
N ARG A 479 11.67 -32.79 -6.81
CA ARG A 479 13.15 -32.91 -6.86
C ARG A 479 13.85 -32.03 -5.82
N LEU A 480 13.34 -30.83 -5.60
CA LEU A 480 13.86 -29.91 -4.60
C LEU A 480 13.67 -30.47 -3.18
N GLY A 481 12.51 -31.06 -2.91
CA GLY A 481 12.17 -31.65 -1.61
C GLY A 481 12.95 -32.93 -1.31
N ALA A 482 13.19 -33.78 -2.30
CA ALA A 482 13.97 -35.01 -2.18
C ALA A 482 15.45 -34.74 -1.84
N ARG A 483 15.98 -33.57 -2.23
CA ARG A 483 17.36 -33.15 -1.92
C ARG A 483 17.51 -32.49 -0.54
N CYS A 484 16.41 -32.22 0.16
CA CYS A 484 16.45 -31.62 1.48
C CYS A 484 16.81 -32.70 2.52
N PRO A 485 17.97 -32.66 3.19
CA PRO A 485 18.35 -33.69 4.14
C PRO A 485 17.29 -33.77 5.25
N SER A 486 16.86 -34.98 5.56
CA SER A 486 16.09 -35.22 6.77
C SER A 486 17.00 -34.90 7.96
N GLN A 487 16.56 -34.09 8.93
CA GLN A 487 17.39 -33.71 10.11
C GLN A 487 17.95 -34.93 10.90
N ARG A 488 17.57 -36.15 10.59
CA ARG A 488 18.17 -37.37 11.17
C ARG A 488 19.62 -37.58 10.72
N GLU A 489 20.07 -37.02 9.59
CA GLU A 489 21.46 -37.20 9.11
C GLU A 489 22.42 -36.16 9.72
N ASN A 490 21.94 -34.96 10.07
CA ASN A 490 22.80 -33.94 10.73
C ASN A 490 23.11 -34.24 12.18
N ALA A 491 22.39 -35.14 12.86
CA ALA A 491 22.71 -35.60 14.21
C ALA A 491 23.80 -36.67 14.23
N ARG A 492 24.14 -37.25 13.10
CA ARG A 492 25.24 -38.28 13.00
C ARG A 492 26.58 -37.72 12.50
N SER A 493 26.60 -36.51 11.94
CA SER A 493 27.82 -35.87 11.43
C SER A 493 28.48 -34.87 12.43
N GLY A 494 27.92 -34.71 13.63
CA GLY A 494 28.43 -33.82 14.67
C GLY A 494 29.32 -34.47 15.72
N ASN A 495 29.71 -35.74 15.57
CA ASN A 495 30.68 -36.45 16.41
C ASN A 495 31.85 -36.94 15.56
N HIS A 496 32.69 -36.02 15.13
CA HIS A 496 34.10 -36.29 14.83
C HIS A 496 34.91 -35.02 15.06
#